data_ec42f1d8dfad471b772d9af7093aba88
#
_entry.id   ec42f1d8dfad471b772d9af7093aba88
#
_cell.length_a   1.000
_cell.length_b   1.000
_cell.length_c   1.000
_cell.angle_alpha   90.00
_cell.angle_beta   90.00
_cell.angle_gamma   90.00
#
_symmetry.space_group_name_H-M   'P 1'
#
loop_
_entity.id
_entity.type
_entity.pdbx_description
1 polymer ?
#
loop_
_entity_poly.entity_id
_entity_poly.type
_entity_poly.pdbx_seq_one_letter_code
_entity_poly.pdbx_strand_id
1 'polypeptide(L)'
;MGLLTQNSELKPDGIWNWTLPAWQVKLSNGTWFNACPQACACVNLCYARNGTYLFPNVKAKHLDNLERTLSNLWKWQEDMVADIKSHKKITYVRIHDAGDFYSDDYLQAWLDIAALVPAVTFYCYTKEVSRFKAMVEGNCPKNFKYLYSLGGKEDHLINRENDRHAEVFPDSAALDAAGYMNQTKSDLLAITLPTNKIGIEANNIKHFRKKQGAETFGSLQATRDDKKNLRRLNPGK
;
A
#
# COMPACT_ATOMS: atom_id res chain seq x y z
N MET A 1 -8.68 22.11 7.50
CA MET A 1 -7.47 21.31 7.79
C MET A 1 -7.24 20.43 6.56
N GLY A 2 -6.03 20.42 6.00
CA GLY A 2 -5.74 19.69 4.77
C GLY A 2 -6.00 18.17 4.92
N LEU A 3 -6.36 17.55 3.81
CA LEU A 3 -6.56 16.10 3.74
C LEU A 3 -5.21 15.37 3.68
N LEU A 4 -4.31 15.87 2.83
CA LEU A 4 -2.97 15.33 2.67
C LEU A 4 -2.05 15.72 3.83
N THR A 5 -1.10 14.86 4.12
CA THR A 5 -0.07 15.05 5.15
C THR A 5 1.31 14.77 4.58
N GLN A 6 2.35 15.17 5.31
CA GLN A 6 3.74 14.77 5.05
C GLN A 6 4.32 14.20 6.34
N ASN A 7 4.79 12.99 6.31
CA ASN A 7 5.58 12.43 7.40
C ASN A 7 7.08 12.80 7.24
N SER A 8 7.88 12.53 8.28
CA SER A 8 9.31 12.86 8.29
C SER A 8 10.14 12.12 7.25
N GLU A 9 9.69 10.97 6.78
CA GLU A 9 10.39 10.14 5.78
C GLU A 9 10.10 10.62 4.36
N LEU A 10 8.86 11.04 4.08
CA LEU A 10 8.42 11.46 2.75
C LEU A 10 8.69 12.94 2.45
N LYS A 11 8.77 13.77 3.50
CA LYS A 11 8.96 15.21 3.38
C LYS A 11 10.26 15.64 2.67
N PRO A 12 11.42 15.00 2.86
CA PRO A 12 12.65 15.34 2.14
C PRO A 12 12.51 15.23 0.63
N ASP A 13 11.72 14.28 0.15
CA ASP A 13 11.45 14.03 -1.27
C ASP A 13 10.26 14.86 -1.81
N GLY A 14 9.67 15.74 -1.00
CA GLY A 14 8.51 16.55 -1.38
C GLY A 14 7.21 15.77 -1.57
N ILE A 15 7.15 14.55 -1.05
CA ILE A 15 6.02 13.65 -1.20
C ILE A 15 4.95 13.97 -0.15
N TRP A 16 3.72 14.11 -0.59
CA TRP A 16 2.53 14.17 0.26
C TRP A 16 1.85 12.81 0.32
N ASN A 17 1.15 12.51 1.38
CA ASN A 17 0.50 11.23 1.52
C ASN A 17 -0.93 11.31 2.07
N TRP A 18 -1.71 10.34 1.64
CA TRP A 18 -3.02 9.99 2.19
C TRP A 18 -2.95 8.60 2.80
N THR A 19 -3.47 8.44 4.03
CA THR A 19 -3.31 7.19 4.78
C THR A 19 -4.64 6.76 5.39
N LEU A 20 -4.95 5.48 5.31
CA LEU A 20 -6.07 4.81 5.95
C LEU A 20 -5.59 3.98 7.16
N PRO A 21 -6.48 3.49 8.03
CA PRO A 21 -6.10 2.52 9.05
C PRO A 21 -5.50 1.25 8.44
N ALA A 22 -4.53 0.65 9.13
CA ALA A 22 -3.97 -0.64 8.70
C ALA A 22 -4.91 -1.79 9.03
N TRP A 23 -5.18 -2.64 8.03
CA TRP A 23 -5.95 -3.88 8.13
C TRP A 23 -7.38 -3.65 8.64
N GLN A 24 -7.71 -4.13 9.86
CA GLN A 24 -9.04 -4.04 10.44
C GLN A 24 -9.12 -2.94 11.49
N VAL A 25 -10.18 -2.15 11.42
CA VAL A 25 -10.46 -1.06 12.36
C VAL A 25 -11.93 -1.08 12.77
N LYS A 26 -12.21 -0.67 14.01
CA LYS A 26 -13.56 -0.44 14.49
C LYS A 26 -13.96 1.00 14.16
N LEU A 27 -15.03 1.16 13.37
CA LEU A 27 -15.58 2.47 13.00
C LEU A 27 -16.28 3.11 14.21
N SER A 28 -16.56 4.42 14.11
CA SER A 28 -17.26 5.20 15.15
C SER A 28 -18.66 4.66 15.46
N ASN A 29 -19.32 4.03 14.48
CA ASN A 29 -20.62 3.36 14.66
C ASN A 29 -20.54 1.96 15.32
N GLY A 30 -19.32 1.51 15.69
CA GLY A 30 -19.08 0.23 16.34
C GLY A 30 -18.86 -0.96 15.41
N THR A 31 -19.05 -0.83 14.09
CA THR A 31 -18.83 -1.92 13.14
C THR A 31 -17.34 -2.10 12.83
N TRP A 32 -16.93 -3.32 12.44
CA TRP A 32 -15.57 -3.59 11.97
C TRP A 32 -15.48 -3.41 10.46
N PHE A 33 -14.42 -2.75 10.04
CA PHE A 33 -14.10 -2.53 8.63
C PHE A 33 -12.70 -3.04 8.29
N ASN A 34 -12.54 -3.67 7.13
CA ASN A 34 -11.23 -4.12 6.63
C ASN A 34 -10.73 -3.18 5.54
N ALA A 35 -9.76 -2.33 5.88
CA ALA A 35 -9.16 -1.39 4.95
C ALA A 35 -8.03 -2.00 4.09
N CYS A 36 -7.71 -3.28 4.26
CA CYS A 36 -6.74 -4.01 3.43
C CYS A 36 -7.29 -5.39 3.08
N PRO A 37 -8.28 -5.51 2.16
CA PRO A 37 -9.00 -6.75 1.88
C PRO A 37 -8.11 -7.93 1.49
N GLN A 38 -7.08 -7.68 0.69
CA GLN A 38 -6.16 -8.71 0.20
C GLN A 38 -4.91 -8.91 1.05
N ALA A 39 -4.77 -8.18 2.17
CA ALA A 39 -3.65 -8.41 3.08
C ALA A 39 -3.68 -9.83 3.68
N CYS A 40 -2.51 -10.48 3.80
CA CYS A 40 -2.39 -11.82 4.38
C CYS A 40 -1.11 -11.97 5.21
N ALA A 41 0.00 -12.46 4.66
CA ALA A 41 1.26 -12.62 5.40
C ALA A 41 1.75 -11.28 5.97
N CYS A 42 1.63 -10.20 5.21
CA CYS A 42 2.02 -8.85 5.59
C CYS A 42 1.36 -8.33 6.87
N VAL A 43 0.14 -8.77 7.21
CA VAL A 43 -0.60 -8.33 8.41
C VAL A 43 0.22 -8.53 9.70
N ASN A 44 0.96 -9.62 9.75
CA ASN A 44 1.75 -9.99 10.93
C ASN A 44 3.05 -9.18 11.09
N LEU A 45 3.46 -8.50 10.03
CA LEU A 45 4.71 -7.74 9.92
C LEU A 45 4.46 -6.27 9.54
N CYS A 46 3.20 -5.84 9.58
CA CYS A 46 2.79 -4.51 9.16
C CYS A 46 3.31 -3.44 10.12
N TYR A 47 4.23 -2.60 9.64
CA TYR A 47 4.80 -1.50 10.39
C TYR A 47 3.74 -0.50 10.88
N ALA A 48 2.67 -0.30 10.08
CA ALA A 48 1.58 0.61 10.42
C ALA A 48 0.67 0.09 11.56
N ARG A 49 0.99 -1.05 12.14
CA ARG A 49 0.39 -1.58 13.38
C ARG A 49 1.36 -1.46 14.56
N ASN A 50 2.37 -0.61 14.45
CA ASN A 50 3.39 -0.41 15.48
C ASN A 50 3.87 1.04 15.52
N GLY A 51 4.68 1.39 16.55
CA GLY A 51 5.33 2.68 16.66
C GLY A 51 4.36 3.87 16.65
N THR A 52 4.69 4.92 15.94
CA THR A 52 3.93 6.17 15.85
C THR A 52 2.52 6.01 15.29
N TYR A 53 2.25 4.98 14.50
CA TYR A 53 0.90 4.65 14.01
C TYR A 53 -0.07 4.28 15.14
N LEU A 54 0.44 3.93 16.33
CA LEU A 54 -0.38 3.62 17.50
C LEU A 54 -0.73 4.85 18.34
N PHE A 55 -0.17 6.02 18.06
CA PHE A 55 -0.50 7.24 18.77
C PHE A 55 -1.97 7.60 18.56
N PRO A 56 -2.68 8.06 19.63
CA PRO A 56 -4.11 8.31 19.56
C PRO A 56 -4.51 9.31 18.46
N ASN A 57 -3.75 10.38 18.30
CA ASN A 57 -3.98 11.40 17.25
C ASN A 57 -3.77 10.86 15.84
N VAL A 58 -2.79 9.97 15.63
CA VAL A 58 -2.52 9.33 14.33
C VAL A 58 -3.64 8.36 13.99
N LYS A 59 -4.03 7.50 14.94
CA LYS A 59 -5.17 6.58 14.76
C LYS A 59 -6.47 7.32 14.47
N ALA A 60 -6.74 8.41 15.21
CA ALA A 60 -7.95 9.21 15.00
C ALA A 60 -7.95 9.84 13.61
N LYS A 61 -6.81 10.37 13.13
CA LYS A 61 -6.70 10.93 11.78
C LYS A 61 -6.94 9.88 10.69
N HIS A 62 -6.35 8.68 10.82
CA HIS A 62 -6.53 7.62 9.84
C HIS A 62 -7.98 7.09 9.84
N LEU A 63 -8.62 7.00 11.00
CA LEU A 63 -10.02 6.63 11.12
C LEU A 63 -10.93 7.70 10.47
N ASP A 64 -10.73 8.98 10.78
CA ASP A 64 -11.44 10.11 10.16
C ASP A 64 -11.30 10.07 8.63
N ASN A 65 -10.08 9.81 8.13
CA ASN A 65 -9.84 9.67 6.70
C ASN A 65 -10.71 8.56 6.08
N LEU A 66 -10.75 7.38 6.69
CA LEU A 66 -11.58 6.27 6.21
C LEU A 66 -13.06 6.61 6.28
N GLU A 67 -13.54 7.13 7.41
CA GLU A 67 -14.95 7.45 7.60
C GLU A 67 -15.45 8.52 6.65
N ARG A 68 -14.60 9.49 6.26
CA ARG A 68 -14.91 10.47 5.19
C ARG A 68 -15.19 9.78 3.85
N THR A 69 -14.35 8.82 3.46
CA THR A 69 -14.53 8.09 2.19
C THR A 69 -15.76 7.18 2.22
N LEU A 70 -16.10 6.61 3.39
CA LEU A 70 -17.29 5.76 3.57
C LEU A 70 -18.60 6.54 3.67
N SER A 71 -18.56 7.75 4.22
CA SER A 71 -19.77 8.57 4.43
C SER A 71 -20.22 9.28 3.16
N ASN A 72 -19.28 9.83 2.40
CA ASN A 72 -19.59 10.53 1.14
C ASN A 72 -18.34 10.57 0.25
N LEU A 73 -18.17 9.54 -0.58
CA LEU A 73 -17.02 9.39 -1.47
C LEU A 73 -16.91 10.54 -2.48
N TRP A 74 -18.03 10.99 -3.03
CA TRP A 74 -18.06 12.10 -3.97
C TRP A 74 -17.54 13.40 -3.33
N LYS A 75 -18.06 13.75 -2.15
CA LYS A 75 -17.61 14.94 -1.43
C LYS A 75 -16.14 14.87 -1.04
N TRP A 76 -15.67 13.70 -0.62
CA TRP A 76 -14.27 13.47 -0.33
C TRP A 76 -13.38 13.66 -1.57
N GLN A 77 -13.83 13.18 -2.74
CA GLN A 77 -13.11 13.35 -4.01
C GLN A 77 -12.98 14.83 -4.39
N GLU A 78 -14.06 15.62 -4.29
CA GLU A 78 -14.03 17.06 -4.52
C GLU A 78 -13.07 17.77 -3.56
N ASP A 79 -13.15 17.45 -2.27
CA ASP A 79 -12.29 18.01 -1.23
C ASP A 79 -10.81 17.66 -1.45
N MET A 80 -10.51 16.45 -1.90
CA MET A 80 -9.16 16.02 -2.22
C MET A 80 -8.59 16.81 -3.41
N VAL A 81 -9.35 16.97 -4.47
CA VAL A 81 -8.94 17.79 -5.62
C VAL A 81 -8.70 19.24 -5.20
N ALA A 82 -9.58 19.80 -4.37
CA ALA A 82 -9.42 21.17 -3.84
C ALA A 82 -8.17 21.29 -2.95
N ASP A 83 -7.94 20.32 -2.06
CA ASP A 83 -6.75 20.29 -1.19
C ASP A 83 -5.46 20.25 -2.03
N ILE A 84 -5.37 19.34 -3.00
CA ILE A 84 -4.22 19.24 -3.92
C ILE A 84 -3.99 20.57 -4.65
N LYS A 85 -5.03 21.18 -5.22
CA LYS A 85 -4.91 22.45 -5.94
C LYS A 85 -4.53 23.63 -5.05
N SER A 86 -4.81 23.56 -3.75
CA SER A 86 -4.41 24.60 -2.78
C SER A 86 -2.88 24.59 -2.51
N HIS A 87 -2.20 23.49 -2.74
CA HIS A 87 -0.77 23.32 -2.53
C HIS A 87 0.02 23.60 -3.80
N LYS A 88 0.48 24.83 -3.99
CA LYS A 88 1.20 25.30 -5.23
C LYS A 88 2.44 24.49 -5.61
N LYS A 89 3.02 23.68 -4.71
CA LYS A 89 4.29 22.97 -4.90
C LYS A 89 4.14 21.44 -4.79
N ILE A 90 2.91 20.91 -4.78
CA ILE A 90 2.72 19.48 -4.71
C ILE A 90 3.10 18.83 -6.06
N THR A 91 4.00 17.88 -6.02
CA THR A 91 4.47 17.15 -7.21
C THR A 91 4.14 15.67 -7.11
N TYR A 92 4.24 15.11 -5.90
CA TYR A 92 4.05 13.68 -5.66
C TYR A 92 3.05 13.45 -4.53
N VAL A 93 2.13 12.54 -4.77
CA VAL A 93 1.19 12.02 -3.77
C VAL A 93 1.34 10.51 -3.67
N ARG A 94 1.76 10.02 -2.50
CA ARG A 94 1.69 8.61 -2.15
C ARG A 94 0.30 8.27 -1.64
N ILE A 95 -0.39 7.41 -2.35
CA ILE A 95 -1.67 6.88 -1.92
C ILE A 95 -1.37 5.67 -1.04
N HIS A 96 -1.76 5.77 0.25
CA HIS A 96 -1.62 4.76 1.29
C HIS A 96 -0.18 4.49 1.77
N ASP A 97 0.18 5.05 2.93
CA ASP A 97 1.23 4.49 3.79
C ASP A 97 0.72 3.22 4.45
N ALA A 98 -0.56 3.20 4.81
CA ALA A 98 -1.31 2.08 5.36
C ALA A 98 -2.74 2.09 4.82
N GLY A 99 -3.41 0.95 4.84
CA GLY A 99 -4.63 0.74 4.11
C GLY A 99 -4.36 0.28 2.67
N ASP A 100 -5.42 0.03 1.91
CA ASP A 100 -5.37 -0.33 0.49
C ASP A 100 -6.69 0.11 -0.17
N PHE A 101 -6.86 -0.15 -1.46
CA PHE A 101 -8.07 0.17 -2.21
C PHE A 101 -9.18 -0.83 -1.89
N TYR A 102 -9.97 -0.53 -0.89
CA TYR A 102 -10.96 -1.43 -0.30
C TYR A 102 -12.22 -1.67 -1.15
N SER A 103 -12.48 -0.84 -2.17
CA SER A 103 -13.59 -1.00 -3.11
C SER A 103 -13.25 -0.48 -4.50
N ASP A 104 -14.02 -0.88 -5.51
CA ASP A 104 -13.88 -0.42 -6.90
C ASP A 104 -14.19 1.08 -7.00
N ASP A 105 -15.24 1.55 -6.35
CA ASP A 105 -15.62 2.97 -6.35
C ASP A 105 -14.52 3.84 -5.74
N TYR A 106 -13.86 3.38 -4.67
CA TYR A 106 -12.77 4.11 -4.04
C TYR A 106 -11.52 4.17 -4.93
N LEU A 107 -11.21 3.09 -5.64
CA LEU A 107 -10.14 3.10 -6.65
C LEU A 107 -10.50 4.04 -7.81
N GLN A 108 -11.74 3.97 -8.32
CA GLN A 108 -12.18 4.85 -9.41
C GLN A 108 -12.08 6.33 -9.00
N ALA A 109 -12.49 6.69 -7.79
CA ALA A 109 -12.38 8.05 -7.30
C ALA A 109 -10.91 8.55 -7.32
N TRP A 110 -9.93 7.71 -7.00
CA TRP A 110 -8.52 8.06 -7.12
C TRP A 110 -8.04 8.22 -8.57
N LEU A 111 -8.52 7.39 -9.50
CA LEU A 111 -8.21 7.52 -10.92
C LEU A 111 -8.78 8.83 -11.49
N ASP A 112 -10.00 9.20 -11.07
CA ASP A 112 -10.63 10.46 -11.46
C ASP A 112 -9.87 11.66 -10.88
N ILE A 113 -9.45 11.61 -9.60
CA ILE A 113 -8.60 12.64 -8.99
C ILE A 113 -7.32 12.81 -9.80
N ALA A 114 -6.65 11.72 -10.17
CA ALA A 114 -5.43 11.78 -10.96
C ALA A 114 -5.67 12.45 -12.33
N ALA A 115 -6.77 12.14 -12.99
CA ALA A 115 -7.15 12.77 -14.26
C ALA A 115 -7.44 14.27 -14.11
N LEU A 116 -8.04 14.71 -13.00
CA LEU A 116 -8.38 16.10 -12.73
C LEU A 116 -7.19 16.98 -12.32
N VAL A 117 -6.06 16.39 -11.93
CA VAL A 117 -4.83 17.10 -11.54
C VAL A 117 -3.58 16.49 -12.21
N PRO A 118 -3.48 16.57 -13.55
CA PRO A 118 -2.48 15.85 -14.34
C PRO A 118 -1.02 16.28 -14.07
N ALA A 119 -0.80 17.42 -13.42
CA ALA A 119 0.52 17.92 -13.04
C ALA A 119 1.11 17.21 -11.80
N VAL A 120 0.30 16.45 -11.06
CA VAL A 120 0.72 15.73 -9.86
C VAL A 120 0.87 14.26 -10.17
N THR A 121 1.99 13.66 -9.79
CA THR A 121 2.20 12.21 -9.92
C THR A 121 1.68 11.51 -8.67
N PHE A 122 0.74 10.61 -8.88
CA PHE A 122 0.21 9.70 -7.85
C PHE A 122 0.92 8.37 -7.94
N TYR A 123 1.20 7.76 -6.78
CA TYR A 123 1.71 6.40 -6.77
C TYR A 123 1.25 5.63 -5.53
N CYS A 124 1.17 4.32 -5.68
CA CYS A 124 0.73 3.42 -4.61
C CYS A 124 1.39 2.05 -4.70
N TYR A 125 1.38 1.38 -3.54
CA TYR A 125 1.62 -0.04 -3.43
C TYR A 125 0.28 -0.71 -3.12
N THR A 126 -0.06 -1.78 -3.82
CA THR A 126 -1.34 -2.45 -3.61
C THR A 126 -1.21 -3.96 -3.60
N LYS A 127 -2.10 -4.61 -2.85
CA LYS A 127 -2.31 -6.06 -2.86
C LYS A 127 -3.62 -6.45 -3.57
N GLU A 128 -4.37 -5.48 -4.04
CA GLU A 128 -5.63 -5.63 -4.76
C GLU A 128 -5.34 -5.94 -6.26
N VAL A 129 -4.65 -7.06 -6.52
CA VAL A 129 -4.13 -7.38 -7.86
C VAL A 129 -5.25 -7.56 -8.87
N SER A 130 -6.27 -8.34 -8.55
CA SER A 130 -7.43 -8.59 -9.43
C SER A 130 -8.16 -7.28 -9.77
N ARG A 131 -8.36 -6.40 -8.77
CA ARG A 131 -9.01 -5.10 -8.96
C ARG A 131 -8.21 -4.20 -9.90
N PHE A 132 -6.90 -4.11 -9.71
CA PHE A 132 -6.03 -3.28 -10.56
C PHE A 132 -5.93 -3.85 -11.98
N LYS A 133 -5.86 -5.17 -12.15
CA LYS A 133 -5.90 -5.80 -13.49
C LYS A 133 -7.20 -5.50 -14.22
N ALA A 134 -8.33 -5.47 -13.52
CA ALA A 134 -9.62 -5.19 -14.13
C ALA A 134 -9.86 -3.70 -14.45
N MET A 135 -9.36 -2.77 -13.61
CA MET A 135 -9.74 -1.37 -13.68
C MET A 135 -8.63 -0.43 -14.14
N VAL A 136 -7.36 -0.80 -13.93
CA VAL A 136 -6.21 0.09 -14.12
C VAL A 136 -5.35 -0.34 -15.30
N GLU A 137 -5.08 -1.63 -15.49
CA GLU A 137 -4.30 -2.12 -16.61
C GLU A 137 -4.96 -1.72 -17.94
N GLY A 138 -4.17 -1.10 -18.82
CA GLY A 138 -4.65 -0.63 -20.14
C GLY A 138 -5.39 0.72 -20.13
N ASN A 139 -5.82 1.24 -18.97
CA ASN A 139 -6.59 2.48 -18.84
C ASN A 139 -6.06 3.46 -17.80
N CYS A 140 -4.84 3.25 -17.34
CA CYS A 140 -4.21 4.01 -16.27
C CYS A 140 -3.90 5.45 -16.69
N PRO A 141 -4.30 6.48 -15.93
CA PRO A 141 -3.85 7.85 -16.16
C PRO A 141 -2.32 7.93 -16.15
N LYS A 142 -1.72 8.70 -17.05
CA LYS A 142 -0.25 8.78 -17.22
C LYS A 142 0.50 9.17 -15.94
N ASN A 143 -0.15 9.96 -15.10
CA ASN A 143 0.36 10.44 -13.82
C ASN A 143 -0.01 9.55 -12.63
N PHE A 144 -0.64 8.40 -12.84
CA PHE A 144 -0.92 7.40 -11.81
C PHE A 144 0.04 6.21 -11.98
N LYS A 145 0.83 5.90 -10.97
CA LYS A 145 1.80 4.81 -10.96
C LYS A 145 1.46 3.82 -9.86
N TYR A 146 1.66 2.54 -10.10
CA TYR A 146 1.38 1.53 -9.09
C TYR A 146 2.40 0.39 -9.13
N LEU A 147 2.54 -0.28 -8.00
CA LEU A 147 3.31 -1.49 -7.83
C LEU A 147 2.45 -2.50 -7.08
N TYR A 148 2.44 -3.72 -7.54
CA TYR A 148 1.91 -4.83 -6.74
C TYR A 148 2.85 -5.11 -5.57
N SER A 149 2.31 -5.32 -4.38
CA SER A 149 3.10 -5.54 -3.16
C SER A 149 2.92 -6.96 -2.65
N LEU A 150 3.96 -7.76 -2.68
CA LEU A 150 3.93 -9.16 -2.25
C LEU A 150 3.61 -9.31 -0.74
N GLY A 151 3.10 -10.47 -0.35
CA GLY A 151 2.62 -10.78 0.99
C GLY A 151 1.09 -10.69 1.13
N GLY A 152 0.35 -10.69 0.03
CA GLY A 152 -1.11 -10.66 -0.07
C GLY A 152 -1.72 -11.98 -0.54
N LYS A 153 -3.05 -12.07 -0.47
CA LYS A 153 -3.81 -13.26 -0.89
C LYS A 153 -3.74 -13.52 -2.40
N GLU A 154 -3.47 -12.47 -3.18
CA GLU A 154 -3.49 -12.48 -4.64
C GLU A 154 -2.08 -12.47 -5.26
N ASP A 155 -1.03 -12.78 -4.49
CA ASP A 155 0.35 -12.84 -4.98
C ASP A 155 0.51 -13.76 -6.21
N HIS A 156 -0.31 -14.81 -6.31
CA HIS A 156 -0.33 -15.76 -7.42
C HIS A 156 -0.82 -15.16 -8.75
N LEU A 157 -1.46 -14.00 -8.72
CA LEU A 157 -1.92 -13.26 -9.91
C LEU A 157 -0.84 -12.31 -10.46
N ILE A 158 0.25 -12.08 -9.72
CA ILE A 158 1.33 -11.18 -10.14
C ILE A 158 2.26 -11.91 -11.11
N ASN A 159 2.41 -11.39 -12.32
CA ASN A 159 3.45 -11.84 -13.24
C ASN A 159 4.77 -11.16 -12.86
N ARG A 160 5.63 -11.88 -12.12
CA ARG A 160 6.89 -11.33 -11.58
C ARG A 160 7.92 -10.89 -12.63
N GLU A 161 7.75 -11.27 -13.89
CA GLU A 161 8.64 -10.83 -14.97
C GLU A 161 8.14 -9.52 -15.61
N ASN A 162 6.82 -9.35 -15.73
CA ASN A 162 6.25 -8.25 -16.48
C ASN A 162 5.60 -7.18 -15.57
N ASP A 163 4.97 -7.58 -14.46
CA ASP A 163 4.30 -6.64 -13.58
C ASP A 163 5.31 -5.95 -12.66
N ARG A 164 5.22 -4.62 -12.56
CA ARG A 164 6.01 -3.89 -11.57
C ARG A 164 5.54 -4.24 -10.17
N HIS A 165 6.45 -4.76 -9.35
CA HIS A 165 6.12 -5.24 -8.02
C HIS A 165 7.19 -4.95 -6.98
N ALA A 166 6.78 -4.91 -5.72
CA ALA A 166 7.63 -4.70 -4.56
C ALA A 166 7.64 -5.94 -3.66
N GLU A 167 8.83 -6.31 -3.20
CA GLU A 167 9.08 -7.40 -2.27
C GLU A 167 9.86 -6.90 -1.04
N VAL A 168 9.46 -7.33 0.15
CA VAL A 168 10.17 -7.00 1.40
C VAL A 168 11.14 -8.12 1.76
N PHE A 169 12.43 -7.78 1.77
CA PHE A 169 13.54 -8.68 2.07
C PHE A 169 14.04 -8.52 3.51
N PRO A 170 14.63 -9.55 4.12
CA PRO A 170 15.21 -9.44 5.47
C PRO A 170 16.34 -8.42 5.56
N ASP A 171 17.14 -8.28 4.48
CA ASP A 171 18.26 -7.35 4.38
C ASP A 171 18.62 -7.05 2.91
N SER A 172 19.58 -6.14 2.69
CA SER A 172 20.06 -5.77 1.36
C SER A 172 20.75 -6.92 0.62
N ALA A 173 21.49 -7.77 1.33
CA ALA A 173 22.21 -8.87 0.69
C ALA A 173 21.25 -9.90 0.06
N ALA A 174 20.15 -10.23 0.76
CA ALA A 174 19.11 -11.09 0.23
C ALA A 174 18.37 -10.44 -0.96
N LEU A 175 18.16 -9.13 -0.90
CA LEU A 175 17.55 -8.34 -1.97
C LEU A 175 18.40 -8.36 -3.23
N ASP A 176 19.70 -8.07 -3.10
CA ASP A 176 20.66 -8.05 -4.22
C ASP A 176 20.81 -9.45 -4.85
N ALA A 177 20.91 -10.49 -4.01
CA ALA A 177 21.00 -11.89 -4.46
C ALA A 177 19.75 -12.33 -5.26
N ALA A 178 18.59 -11.76 -4.96
CA ALA A 178 17.34 -12.02 -5.69
C ALA A 178 17.18 -11.18 -6.97
N GLY A 179 18.12 -10.28 -7.26
CA GLY A 179 18.11 -9.41 -8.46
C GLY A 179 17.08 -8.29 -8.40
N TYR A 180 16.73 -7.82 -7.20
CA TYR A 180 15.86 -6.67 -7.00
C TYR A 180 16.68 -5.38 -6.87
N MET A 181 16.09 -4.24 -7.25
CA MET A 181 16.71 -2.94 -7.04
C MET A 181 16.18 -2.29 -5.76
N ASN A 182 17.10 -1.87 -4.90
CA ASN A 182 16.79 -1.34 -3.57
C ASN A 182 16.25 0.10 -3.63
N GLN A 183 15.08 0.34 -3.02
CA GLN A 183 14.47 1.66 -2.92
C GLN A 183 14.69 2.36 -1.58
N THR A 184 15.40 1.78 -0.62
CA THR A 184 15.48 2.26 0.77
C THR A 184 15.94 3.72 0.90
N LYS A 185 16.68 4.25 -0.08
CA LYS A 185 17.19 5.63 -0.05
C LYS A 185 16.13 6.70 -0.33
N SER A 186 15.07 6.37 -1.08
CA SER A 186 13.97 7.29 -1.41
C SER A 186 12.77 6.49 -1.89
N ASP A 187 11.59 6.87 -1.41
CA ASP A 187 10.35 6.22 -1.83
C ASP A 187 10.03 6.45 -3.32
N LEU A 188 10.55 7.52 -3.93
CA LEU A 188 10.42 7.77 -5.37
C LEU A 188 11.14 6.74 -6.23
N LEU A 189 12.15 6.05 -5.72
CA LEU A 189 12.82 4.97 -6.44
C LEU A 189 11.85 3.84 -6.81
N ALA A 190 10.79 3.66 -6.05
CA ALA A 190 9.73 2.72 -6.38
C ALA A 190 9.13 2.93 -7.77
N ILE A 191 9.07 4.17 -8.24
CA ILE A 191 8.44 4.54 -9.52
C ILE A 191 9.42 5.04 -10.58
N THR A 192 10.68 5.30 -10.20
CA THR A 192 11.71 5.85 -11.12
C THR A 192 12.80 4.85 -11.52
N LEU A 193 13.04 3.80 -10.74
CA LEU A 193 14.01 2.77 -11.10
C LEU A 193 13.62 2.05 -12.39
N PRO A 194 14.57 1.77 -13.30
CA PRO A 194 14.31 1.13 -14.60
C PRO A 194 14.17 -0.40 -14.46
N THR A 195 13.33 -0.86 -13.56
CA THR A 195 13.09 -2.28 -13.29
C THR A 195 11.65 -2.53 -12.86
N ASN A 196 11.17 -3.74 -13.06
CA ASN A 196 9.90 -4.20 -12.50
C ASN A 196 10.06 -4.79 -11.09
N LYS A 197 11.30 -5.08 -10.64
CA LYS A 197 11.63 -5.76 -9.38
C LYS A 197 12.13 -4.74 -8.36
N ILE A 198 11.27 -4.25 -7.49
CA ILE A 198 11.59 -3.27 -6.45
C ILE A 198 11.78 -3.96 -5.11
N GLY A 199 12.97 -3.82 -4.53
CA GLY A 199 13.31 -4.39 -3.24
C GLY A 199 13.15 -3.38 -2.10
N ILE A 200 12.57 -3.82 -1.00
CA ILE A 200 12.41 -3.05 0.24
C ILE A 200 13.09 -3.83 1.35
N GLU A 201 14.00 -3.19 2.09
CA GLU A 201 14.56 -3.80 3.29
C GLU A 201 13.53 -3.80 4.44
N ALA A 202 13.51 -4.88 5.21
CA ALA A 202 12.67 -4.99 6.38
C ALA A 202 12.96 -3.87 7.38
N ASN A 203 11.92 -3.31 7.98
CA ASN A 203 12.06 -2.28 9.00
C ASN A 203 12.81 -2.81 10.25
N ASN A 204 13.38 -1.88 11.05
CA ASN A 204 14.18 -2.22 12.23
C ASN A 204 13.37 -2.60 13.49
N ILE A 205 12.11 -3.02 13.33
CA ILE A 205 11.28 -3.48 14.44
C ILE A 205 11.70 -4.89 14.84
N LYS A 206 12.41 -5.01 15.96
CA LYS A 206 13.07 -6.25 16.40
C LYS A 206 12.18 -7.49 16.38
N HIS A 207 10.93 -7.38 16.88
CA HIS A 207 10.01 -8.53 16.92
C HIS A 207 9.47 -8.90 15.53
N PHE A 208 9.40 -7.96 14.57
CA PHE A 208 9.06 -8.24 13.19
C PHE A 208 10.22 -8.94 12.48
N ARG A 209 11.45 -8.43 12.64
CA ARG A 209 12.64 -9.10 12.08
C ARG A 209 12.79 -10.54 12.58
N LYS A 210 12.58 -10.75 13.90
CA LYS A 210 12.58 -12.12 14.47
C LYS A 210 11.51 -13.01 13.85
N LYS A 211 10.33 -12.46 13.55
CA LYS A 211 9.19 -13.19 12.98
C LYS A 211 9.35 -13.44 11.49
N GLN A 212 9.95 -12.52 10.76
CA GLN A 212 10.26 -12.64 9.34
C GLN A 212 11.39 -13.65 9.12
N GLY A 213 12.42 -13.63 9.97
CA GLY A 213 13.61 -14.46 9.82
C GLY A 213 14.36 -14.14 8.53
N ALA A 214 14.74 -15.17 7.78
CA ALA A 214 15.39 -15.05 6.47
C ALA A 214 14.39 -14.97 5.29
N GLU A 215 13.08 -14.98 5.58
CA GLU A 215 12.04 -15.05 4.57
C GLU A 215 11.69 -13.67 4.00
N THR A 216 11.19 -13.65 2.75
CA THR A 216 10.55 -12.50 2.15
C THR A 216 9.04 -12.48 2.46
N PHE A 217 8.35 -11.38 2.20
CA PHE A 217 6.90 -11.34 2.38
C PHE A 217 6.17 -12.28 1.41
N GLY A 218 6.68 -12.41 0.18
CA GLY A 218 6.14 -13.35 -0.80
C GLY A 218 6.37 -14.81 -0.44
N SER A 219 7.56 -15.17 0.08
CA SER A 219 7.83 -16.55 0.53
C SER A 219 7.00 -16.94 1.75
N LEU A 220 6.79 -16.00 2.69
CA LEU A 220 5.86 -16.18 3.82
C LEU A 220 4.43 -16.39 3.35
N GLN A 221 4.01 -15.69 2.29
CA GLN A 221 2.69 -15.87 1.71
C GLN A 221 2.56 -17.24 1.04
N ALA A 222 3.52 -17.62 0.20
CA ALA A 222 3.53 -18.94 -0.45
C ALA A 222 3.43 -20.09 0.56
N THR A 223 4.22 -20.02 1.64
CA THR A 223 4.15 -21.01 2.74
C THR A 223 2.75 -21.08 3.38
N ARG A 224 2.03 -19.97 3.49
CA ARG A 224 0.66 -19.96 4.02
C ARG A 224 -0.33 -20.60 3.05
N ASP A 225 -0.18 -20.32 1.77
CA ASP A 225 -1.06 -20.86 0.73
C ASP A 225 -0.89 -22.37 0.60
N ASP A 226 0.34 -22.88 0.66
CA ASP A 226 0.64 -24.30 0.65
C ASP A 226 -0.01 -25.01 1.86
N LYS A 227 0.14 -24.44 3.06
CA LYS A 227 -0.52 -24.98 4.27
C LYS A 227 -2.04 -24.99 4.16
N LYS A 228 -2.63 -23.98 3.55
CA LYS A 228 -4.08 -23.90 3.33
C LYS A 228 -4.55 -24.96 2.33
N ASN A 229 -3.79 -25.16 1.25
CA ASN A 229 -4.07 -26.17 0.25
C ASN A 229 -3.96 -27.58 0.81
N LEU A 230 -2.91 -27.87 1.58
CA LEU A 230 -2.75 -29.18 2.26
C LEU A 230 -3.91 -29.49 3.21
N ARG A 231 -4.41 -28.50 3.97
CA ARG A 231 -5.59 -28.69 4.84
C ARG A 231 -6.86 -28.95 4.06
N ARG A 232 -7.03 -28.36 2.88
CA ARG A 232 -8.18 -28.63 2.00
C ARG A 232 -8.15 -30.05 1.42
N LEU A 233 -6.96 -30.56 1.10
CA LEU A 233 -6.77 -31.89 0.57
C LEU A 233 -6.87 -32.98 1.67
N ASN A 234 -6.64 -32.63 2.93
CA ASN A 234 -6.65 -33.53 4.09
C ASN A 234 -7.54 -32.96 5.22
N PRO A 235 -8.87 -32.88 5.06
CA PRO A 235 -9.77 -32.20 6.00
C PRO A 235 -9.93 -32.87 7.37
N GLY A 236 -9.29 -34.03 7.60
CA GLY A 236 -9.39 -34.82 8.82
C GLY A 236 -8.08 -35.06 9.58
N LYS A 237 -7.00 -34.35 9.26
CA LYS A 237 -5.74 -34.40 10.01
C LYS A 237 -5.43 -33.10 10.76
#